data_350d38c0b59d1ee952d49748975f9410
#
_entry.id   350d38c0b59d1ee952d49748975f9410
#
_cell.length_a   1.000
_cell.length_b   1.000
_cell.length_c   1.000
_cell.angle_alpha   90.00
_cell.angle_beta   90.00
_cell.angle_gamma   90.00
#
_symmetry.space_group_name_H-M   'P 1'
#
loop_
_entity.id
_entity.type
_entity.pdbx_description
1 polymer ?
#
loop_
_entity_poly.entity_id
_entity_poly.type
_entity_poly.pdbx_seq_one_letter_code
_entity_poly.pdbx_strand_id
1 'polypeptide(L)'
;MTDFHFGGQPLDNNLVASISHALHTAGIPNLLWGNYLLTVYGVPTIVDDAAFIVPDTLIETAYTVLADKGFIPCAPSFNCARPHTRRCPPPTSHLHIDENLAVSLYRKSDTLWTIPDLEDFDLSGDADPDVILACDRRLPQPVPGRGRGRFSSALDAVWIPSAVRYCEALILLLCRDYGSPYEDYWVVLLTYMLEFLDGTELLDGDRLGEEYRPFYRALGQADPKMYTHLDALRQDLSKGGILSVRPG
;
A
#
# COMPACT_ATOMS: atom_id res chain seq x y z
N MET A 1 -26.55 12.32 1.90
CA MET A 1 -25.82 11.12 1.46
C MET A 1 -26.35 9.95 2.26
N THR A 2 -26.73 8.86 1.60
CA THR A 2 -27.13 7.61 2.31
C THR A 2 -25.88 7.05 2.96
N ASP A 3 -25.97 6.75 4.25
CA ASP A 3 -24.88 6.17 5.01
C ASP A 3 -24.48 4.82 4.38
N PHE A 4 -23.19 4.65 4.03
CA PHE A 4 -22.68 3.42 3.42
C PHE A 4 -22.81 2.26 4.40
N HIS A 5 -23.32 1.14 3.91
CA HIS A 5 -23.35 -0.13 4.63
C HIS A 5 -22.93 -1.27 3.68
N PHE A 6 -22.02 -2.12 4.14
CA PHE A 6 -21.58 -3.28 3.39
C PHE A 6 -22.70 -4.36 3.43
N GLY A 7 -23.15 -4.78 2.27
CA GLY A 7 -24.19 -5.78 2.07
C GLY A 7 -23.79 -6.88 1.08
N GLY A 8 -22.47 -7.17 0.98
CA GLY A 8 -21.95 -8.19 0.06
C GLY A 8 -21.58 -7.65 -1.32
N GLN A 9 -21.26 -6.37 -1.45
CA GLN A 9 -20.76 -5.79 -2.69
C GLN A 9 -19.42 -6.43 -3.09
N PRO A 10 -19.15 -6.58 -4.41
CA PRO A 10 -17.88 -7.11 -4.90
C PRO A 10 -16.71 -6.17 -4.57
N LEU A 11 -15.52 -6.72 -4.43
CA LEU A 11 -14.30 -5.92 -4.26
C LEU A 11 -13.94 -5.23 -5.60
N ASP A 12 -14.41 -4.00 -5.75
CA ASP A 12 -14.16 -3.12 -6.88
C ASP A 12 -13.82 -1.69 -6.43
N ASN A 13 -13.61 -0.78 -7.37
CA ASN A 13 -13.27 0.61 -7.08
C ASN A 13 -14.37 1.33 -6.29
N ASN A 14 -15.65 0.94 -6.44
CA ASN A 14 -16.76 1.55 -5.68
C ASN A 14 -16.67 1.15 -4.21
N LEU A 15 -16.45 -0.13 -3.93
CA LEU A 15 -16.32 -0.61 -2.55
C LEU A 15 -15.10 0.02 -1.88
N VAL A 16 -13.95 0.07 -2.55
CA VAL A 16 -12.72 0.68 -2.01
C VAL A 16 -12.93 2.17 -1.71
N ALA A 17 -13.58 2.91 -2.61
CA ALA A 17 -13.92 4.31 -2.39
C ALA A 17 -14.88 4.49 -1.20
N SER A 18 -15.89 3.61 -1.07
CA SER A 18 -16.83 3.63 0.06
C SER A 18 -16.15 3.34 1.40
N ILE A 19 -15.18 2.42 1.43
CA ILE A 19 -14.38 2.13 2.64
C ILE A 19 -13.55 3.36 3.03
N SER A 20 -12.79 3.91 2.08
CA SER A 20 -11.97 5.11 2.31
C SER A 20 -12.82 6.28 2.82
N HIS A 21 -13.97 6.50 2.20
CA HIS A 21 -14.93 7.54 2.61
C HIS A 21 -15.49 7.32 4.02
N ALA A 22 -15.84 6.07 4.37
CA ALA A 22 -16.33 5.73 5.71
C ALA A 22 -15.29 6.03 6.79
N LEU A 23 -14.02 5.65 6.54
CA LEU A 23 -12.91 5.97 7.43
C LEU A 23 -12.70 7.49 7.54
N HIS A 24 -12.66 8.20 6.41
CA HIS A 24 -12.49 9.65 6.37
C HIS A 24 -13.61 10.39 7.11
N THR A 25 -14.87 9.99 6.92
CA THR A 25 -16.05 10.58 7.61
C THR A 25 -15.99 10.38 9.13
N ALA A 26 -15.34 9.30 9.58
CA ALA A 26 -15.07 9.05 11.00
C ALA A 26 -13.82 9.79 11.53
N GLY A 27 -13.21 10.68 10.73
CA GLY A 27 -12.01 11.42 11.10
C GLY A 27 -10.72 10.59 11.05
N ILE A 28 -10.71 9.50 10.28
CA ILE A 28 -9.56 8.60 10.14
C ILE A 28 -8.91 8.81 8.77
N PRO A 29 -7.78 9.54 8.71
CA PRO A 29 -7.01 9.65 7.47
C PRO A 29 -6.51 8.27 7.06
N ASN A 30 -6.54 7.99 5.75
CA ASN A 30 -6.18 6.68 5.25
C ASN A 30 -5.58 6.74 3.86
N LEU A 31 -4.66 5.81 3.55
CA LEU A 31 -4.07 5.62 2.23
C LEU A 31 -4.30 4.18 1.77
N LEU A 32 -4.75 4.01 0.53
CA LEU A 32 -4.82 2.69 -0.09
C LEU A 32 -3.42 2.12 -0.29
N TRP A 33 -3.25 0.83 -0.04
CA TRP A 33 -1.97 0.12 -0.01
C TRP A 33 -2.02 -1.24 -0.70
N GLY A 34 -0.87 -1.91 -0.81
CA GLY A 34 -0.76 -3.32 -1.19
C GLY A 34 -1.14 -3.65 -2.62
N ASN A 35 -1.64 -4.86 -2.84
CA ASN A 35 -1.91 -5.36 -4.19
C ASN A 35 -3.04 -4.62 -4.90
N TYR A 36 -4.04 -4.13 -4.16
CA TYR A 36 -5.09 -3.32 -4.79
C TYR A 36 -4.50 -2.03 -5.37
N LEU A 37 -3.63 -1.34 -4.63
CA LEU A 37 -2.93 -0.15 -5.10
C LEU A 37 -2.12 -0.44 -6.38
N LEU A 38 -1.39 -1.56 -6.44
CA LEU A 38 -0.66 -1.95 -7.65
C LEU A 38 -1.59 -2.04 -8.87
N THR A 39 -2.83 -2.54 -8.69
CA THR A 39 -3.77 -2.58 -9.81
C THR A 39 -4.22 -1.18 -10.26
N VAL A 40 -4.22 -0.19 -9.36
CA VAL A 40 -4.51 1.22 -9.72
C VAL A 40 -3.37 1.79 -10.57
N TYR A 41 -2.13 1.43 -10.27
CA TYR A 41 -0.98 1.78 -11.12
C TYR A 41 -0.96 1.02 -12.47
N GLY A 42 -1.89 0.08 -12.70
CA GLY A 42 -1.98 -0.68 -13.95
C GLY A 42 -1.23 -2.01 -13.92
N VAL A 43 -0.73 -2.45 -12.77
CA VAL A 43 -0.05 -3.74 -12.61
C VAL A 43 -1.07 -4.88 -12.57
N PRO A 44 -0.98 -5.91 -13.42
CA PRO A 44 -1.85 -7.07 -13.38
C PRO A 44 -1.40 -8.02 -12.26
N THR A 45 -1.98 -7.89 -11.08
CA THR A 45 -1.70 -8.74 -9.92
C THR A 45 -2.97 -9.31 -9.32
N ILE A 46 -2.81 -10.38 -8.52
CA ILE A 46 -3.91 -10.99 -7.77
C ILE A 46 -4.22 -10.09 -6.58
N VAL A 47 -5.50 -9.79 -6.41
CA VAL A 47 -6.02 -8.98 -5.30
C VAL A 47 -6.89 -9.86 -4.43
N ASP A 48 -6.51 -10.00 -3.19
CA ASP A 48 -7.23 -10.74 -2.14
C ASP A 48 -7.67 -9.82 -0.98
N ASP A 49 -7.30 -8.55 -1.03
CA ASP A 49 -7.77 -7.55 -0.07
C ASP A 49 -7.82 -6.12 -0.62
N ALA A 50 -8.55 -5.26 0.11
CA ALA A 50 -8.39 -3.82 0.09
C ALA A 50 -7.60 -3.43 1.35
N ALA A 51 -6.31 -3.12 1.18
CA ALA A 51 -5.43 -2.74 2.28
C ALA A 51 -5.39 -1.22 2.45
N PHE A 52 -5.48 -0.76 3.69
CA PHE A 52 -5.37 0.66 4.04
C PHE A 52 -4.32 0.87 5.13
N ILE A 53 -3.54 1.93 4.96
CA ILE A 53 -2.67 2.46 6.00
C ILE A 53 -3.45 3.54 6.75
N VAL A 54 -3.41 3.48 8.07
CA VAL A 54 -4.03 4.46 8.98
C VAL A 54 -3.04 4.87 10.07
N PRO A 55 -3.24 6.01 10.76
CA PRO A 55 -2.43 6.37 11.93
C PRO A 55 -2.46 5.27 12.97
N ASP A 56 -1.32 5.03 13.62
CA ASP A 56 -1.15 3.95 14.60
C ASP A 56 -2.16 4.01 15.72
N THR A 57 -2.46 5.21 16.19
CA THR A 57 -3.42 5.48 17.28
C THR A 57 -4.87 5.23 16.90
N LEU A 58 -5.19 5.15 15.59
CA LEU A 58 -6.55 5.04 15.08
C LEU A 58 -6.90 3.63 14.53
N ILE A 59 -5.99 2.66 14.64
CA ILE A 59 -6.18 1.29 14.14
C ILE A 59 -7.47 0.64 14.70
N GLU A 60 -7.66 0.68 16.01
CA GLU A 60 -8.81 0.06 16.68
C GLU A 60 -10.11 0.80 16.34
N THR A 61 -10.03 2.12 16.22
CA THR A 61 -11.17 2.95 15.78
C THR A 61 -11.55 2.62 14.35
N ALA A 62 -10.57 2.50 13.44
CA ALA A 62 -10.79 2.12 12.05
C ALA A 62 -11.45 0.73 11.93
N TYR A 63 -10.95 -0.23 12.71
CA TYR A 63 -11.53 -1.57 12.77
C TYR A 63 -13.00 -1.52 13.21
N THR A 64 -13.30 -0.78 14.28
CA THR A 64 -14.67 -0.65 14.82
C THR A 64 -15.60 0.01 13.81
N VAL A 65 -15.15 1.11 13.18
CA VAL A 65 -15.94 1.81 12.13
C VAL A 65 -16.31 0.85 11.01
N LEU A 66 -15.36 0.04 10.53
CA LEU A 66 -15.63 -0.90 9.44
C LEU A 66 -16.56 -2.06 9.88
N ALA A 67 -16.40 -2.55 11.11
CA ALA A 67 -17.30 -3.56 11.66
C ALA A 67 -18.76 -3.04 11.76
N ASP A 68 -18.92 -1.78 12.21
CA ASP A 68 -20.24 -1.12 12.28
C ASP A 68 -20.85 -0.87 10.89
N LYS A 69 -19.99 -0.74 9.85
CA LYS A 69 -20.42 -0.68 8.44
C LYS A 69 -20.80 -2.05 7.85
N GLY A 70 -20.70 -3.12 8.61
CA GLY A 70 -21.17 -4.46 8.22
C GLY A 70 -20.08 -5.39 7.70
N PHE A 71 -18.80 -5.02 7.73
CA PHE A 71 -17.73 -5.96 7.44
C PHE A 71 -17.59 -6.99 8.54
N ILE A 72 -17.27 -8.23 8.18
CA ILE A 72 -17.29 -9.35 9.13
C ILE A 72 -15.98 -9.38 9.93
N PRO A 73 -16.01 -9.23 11.27
CA PRO A 73 -14.83 -9.37 12.12
C PRO A 73 -14.17 -10.74 11.96
N CYS A 74 -12.83 -10.78 11.90
CA CYS A 74 -12.11 -12.04 11.92
C CYS A 74 -12.17 -12.66 13.32
N ALA A 75 -12.85 -13.78 13.46
CA ALA A 75 -12.96 -14.54 14.70
C ALA A 75 -12.12 -15.83 14.63
N PRO A 76 -11.67 -16.40 15.75
CA PRO A 76 -10.96 -17.68 15.79
C PRO A 76 -11.73 -18.86 15.16
N SER A 77 -13.05 -18.77 15.08
CA SER A 77 -13.92 -19.71 14.39
C SER A 77 -13.89 -19.58 12.88
N PHE A 78 -13.39 -18.48 12.35
CA PHE A 78 -13.19 -18.28 10.93
C PHE A 78 -11.93 -19.06 10.52
N ASN A 79 -12.03 -19.95 9.54
CA ASN A 79 -10.87 -20.65 8.98
C ASN A 79 -10.04 -19.69 8.11
N CYS A 80 -9.53 -18.62 8.74
CA CYS A 80 -8.84 -17.56 8.07
C CYS A 80 -7.41 -18.00 7.71
N ALA A 81 -7.10 -18.07 6.42
CA ALA A 81 -5.76 -18.44 5.95
C ALA A 81 -4.73 -17.30 6.15
N ARG A 82 -5.17 -16.05 6.35
CA ARG A 82 -4.29 -14.85 6.40
C ARG A 82 -3.21 -14.88 7.50
N PRO A 83 -3.49 -15.26 8.75
CA PRO A 83 -2.45 -15.34 9.79
C PRO A 83 -1.41 -16.42 9.51
N HIS A 84 -1.72 -17.36 8.61
CA HIS A 84 -0.87 -18.52 8.32
C HIS A 84 -0.10 -18.39 7.00
N THR A 85 -0.37 -17.36 6.19
CA THR A 85 0.41 -17.11 4.98
C THR A 85 1.72 -16.45 5.34
N ARG A 86 2.80 -17.25 5.34
CA ARG A 86 4.18 -16.76 5.57
C ARG A 86 4.75 -15.98 4.37
N ARG A 87 3.93 -15.66 3.36
CA ARG A 87 4.40 -15.08 2.09
C ARG A 87 4.35 -13.56 2.06
N CYS A 88 3.46 -12.94 2.82
CA CYS A 88 3.36 -11.49 2.93
C CYS A 88 3.26 -11.08 4.41
N PRO A 89 3.72 -9.88 4.79
CA PRO A 89 3.56 -9.38 6.15
C PRO A 89 2.08 -9.32 6.53
N PRO A 90 1.70 -9.82 7.72
CA PRO A 90 0.31 -9.78 8.15
C PRO A 90 -0.13 -8.33 8.40
N PRO A 91 -1.39 -7.99 8.13
CA PRO A 91 -1.96 -6.72 8.56
C PRO A 91 -2.03 -6.65 10.09
N THR A 92 -2.07 -5.44 10.63
CA THR A 92 -2.29 -5.21 12.07
C THR A 92 -3.66 -5.74 12.50
N SER A 93 -4.68 -5.51 11.66
CA SER A 93 -6.01 -6.08 11.83
C SER A 93 -6.69 -6.22 10.46
N HIS A 94 -7.71 -7.07 10.38
CA HIS A 94 -8.51 -7.22 9.16
C HIS A 94 -9.94 -7.65 9.47
N LEU A 95 -10.83 -7.34 8.52
CA LEU A 95 -12.21 -7.80 8.48
C LEU A 95 -12.44 -8.52 7.15
N HIS A 96 -13.42 -9.40 7.10
CA HIS A 96 -13.74 -10.16 5.91
C HIS A 96 -14.80 -9.47 5.05
N ILE A 97 -14.58 -9.46 3.74
CA ILE A 97 -15.59 -9.20 2.71
C ILE A 97 -16.35 -10.50 2.45
N ASP A 98 -15.60 -11.58 2.27
CA ASP A 98 -16.10 -12.95 2.13
C ASP A 98 -15.04 -13.96 2.63
N GLU A 99 -15.17 -15.23 2.28
CA GLU A 99 -14.23 -16.29 2.71
C GLU A 99 -12.80 -16.07 2.20
N ASN A 100 -12.61 -15.39 1.07
CA ASN A 100 -11.32 -15.21 0.39
C ASN A 100 -10.82 -13.77 0.41
N LEU A 101 -11.73 -12.80 0.52
CA LEU A 101 -11.45 -11.38 0.40
C LEU A 101 -11.57 -10.65 1.74
N ALA A 102 -10.73 -9.64 1.96
CA ALA A 102 -10.75 -8.88 3.20
C ALA A 102 -10.53 -7.38 3.00
N VAL A 103 -10.79 -6.62 4.06
CA VAL A 103 -10.26 -5.28 4.28
C VAL A 103 -9.16 -5.40 5.31
N SER A 104 -7.94 -4.98 4.96
CA SER A 104 -6.75 -5.07 5.80
C SER A 104 -6.32 -3.68 6.28
N LEU A 105 -5.97 -3.56 7.55
CA LEU A 105 -5.51 -2.32 8.15
C LEU A 105 -4.05 -2.47 8.60
N TYR A 106 -3.22 -1.53 8.17
CA TYR A 106 -1.80 -1.44 8.51
C TYR A 106 -1.52 -0.15 9.27
N ARG A 107 -0.61 -0.20 10.24
CA ARG A 107 -0.09 1.00 10.87
C ARG A 107 0.83 1.76 9.93
N LYS A 108 0.77 3.08 9.99
CA LYS A 108 1.71 3.93 9.24
C LYS A 108 3.15 3.62 9.60
N SER A 109 3.46 3.42 10.89
CA SER A 109 4.81 3.08 11.38
C SER A 109 5.34 1.75 10.86
N ASP A 110 4.47 0.83 10.43
CA ASP A 110 4.87 -0.47 9.89
C ASP A 110 5.13 -0.46 8.38
N THR A 111 4.70 0.60 7.67
CA THR A 111 4.69 0.64 6.20
C THR A 111 5.32 1.90 5.62
N LEU A 112 4.84 3.08 6.01
CA LEU A 112 5.22 4.39 5.45
C LEU A 112 5.81 5.32 6.51
N TRP A 113 6.72 4.82 7.34
CA TRP A 113 7.26 5.58 8.48
C TRP A 113 8.08 6.81 8.11
N THR A 114 8.55 6.92 6.87
CA THR A 114 9.35 8.07 6.40
C THR A 114 8.54 9.21 5.81
N ILE A 115 7.24 9.02 5.57
CA ILE A 115 6.37 10.12 5.11
C ILE A 115 5.81 10.90 6.32
N PRO A 116 5.42 12.19 6.15
CA PRO A 116 4.74 12.98 7.19
C PRO A 116 3.53 12.26 7.78
N ASP A 117 3.04 12.72 8.93
CA ASP A 117 1.85 12.14 9.55
C ASP A 117 0.63 12.34 8.65
N LEU A 118 -0.26 11.32 8.62
CA LEU A 118 -1.40 11.34 7.69
C LEU A 118 -2.38 12.47 8.00
N GLU A 119 -2.37 12.97 9.23
CA GLU A 119 -3.15 14.13 9.65
C GLU A 119 -2.60 15.45 9.10
N ASP A 120 -1.32 15.50 8.71
CA ASP A 120 -0.65 16.69 8.20
C ASP A 120 -0.84 16.86 6.69
N PHE A 121 -1.36 15.84 5.98
CA PHE A 121 -1.63 15.98 4.56
C PHE A 121 -2.81 16.92 4.33
N ASP A 122 -2.56 17.99 3.57
CA ASP A 122 -3.65 18.82 3.06
C ASP A 122 -4.41 18.06 1.96
N LEU A 123 -5.40 17.27 2.40
CA LEU A 123 -6.29 16.53 1.51
C LEU A 123 -7.27 17.44 0.75
N SER A 124 -7.16 18.77 0.85
CA SER A 124 -8.11 19.73 0.27
C SER A 124 -7.77 20.18 -1.16
N GLY A 125 -6.61 19.80 -1.71
CA GLY A 125 -6.52 20.01 -3.14
C GLY A 125 -5.24 20.33 -3.86
N ASP A 126 -4.10 20.60 -3.26
CA ASP A 126 -2.88 20.81 -4.03
C ASP A 126 -1.92 19.63 -3.87
N ALA A 127 -1.34 19.22 -5.00
CA ALA A 127 -0.56 17.98 -5.13
C ALA A 127 0.60 17.94 -4.12
N ASP A 128 0.39 17.20 -3.05
CA ASP A 128 1.51 16.73 -2.23
C ASP A 128 2.37 15.80 -3.10
N PRO A 129 3.69 15.97 -3.16
CA PRO A 129 4.54 15.10 -3.98
C PRO A 129 4.53 13.64 -3.50
N ASP A 130 4.12 13.39 -2.26
CA ASP A 130 4.17 12.08 -1.61
C ASP A 130 2.88 11.28 -1.78
N VAL A 131 1.73 11.95 -1.94
CA VAL A 131 0.42 11.31 -2.11
C VAL A 131 -0.34 11.92 -3.28
N ILE A 132 -1.15 11.09 -3.95
CA ILE A 132 -1.99 11.48 -5.07
C ILE A 132 -3.38 10.87 -4.93
N LEU A 133 -4.34 11.38 -5.68
CA LEU A 133 -5.67 10.75 -5.78
C LEU A 133 -5.63 9.51 -6.68
N ALA A 134 -6.37 8.48 -6.33
CA ALA A 134 -6.55 7.29 -7.17
C ALA A 134 -7.24 7.59 -8.51
N CYS A 135 -7.85 8.77 -8.67
CA CYS A 135 -8.41 9.27 -9.93
C CYS A 135 -7.46 10.19 -10.72
N ASP A 136 -6.20 10.35 -10.28
CA ASP A 136 -5.22 11.20 -10.96
C ASP A 136 -5.08 10.82 -12.45
N ARG A 137 -5.01 11.85 -13.31
CA ARG A 137 -4.99 11.64 -14.76
C ARG A 137 -3.70 11.00 -15.27
N ARG A 138 -2.61 11.06 -14.51
CA ARG A 138 -1.35 10.38 -14.82
C ARG A 138 -1.46 8.86 -14.69
N LEU A 139 -2.37 8.37 -13.85
CA LEU A 139 -2.64 6.94 -13.71
C LEU A 139 -3.26 6.37 -14.98
N PRO A 140 -2.94 5.11 -15.35
CA PRO A 140 -3.44 4.48 -16.56
C PRO A 140 -4.97 4.33 -16.53
N GLN A 141 -5.57 4.36 -17.71
CA GLN A 141 -6.96 3.97 -17.87
C GLN A 141 -7.12 2.46 -17.62
N PRO A 142 -8.30 2.00 -17.17
CA PRO A 142 -8.62 0.57 -17.14
C PRO A 142 -8.44 -0.05 -18.53
N VAL A 143 -7.60 -1.09 -18.62
CA VAL A 143 -7.34 -1.82 -19.86
C VAL A 143 -7.46 -3.33 -19.59
N PRO A 144 -8.21 -4.10 -20.40
CA PRO A 144 -8.27 -5.55 -20.25
C PRO A 144 -6.88 -6.20 -20.26
N GLY A 145 -6.63 -7.11 -19.31
CA GLY A 145 -5.33 -7.78 -19.16
C GLY A 145 -4.25 -6.97 -18.45
N ARG A 146 -4.60 -5.78 -17.99
CA ARG A 146 -3.80 -4.94 -17.10
C ARG A 146 -4.48 -4.81 -15.75
N GLY A 147 -3.90 -4.02 -14.83
CA GLY A 147 -4.55 -3.68 -13.57
C GLY A 147 -5.86 -2.90 -13.76
N ARG A 148 -6.53 -2.59 -12.67
CA ARG A 148 -7.82 -1.87 -12.67
C ARG A 148 -7.71 -0.46 -13.23
N GLY A 149 -6.50 0.14 -13.17
CA GLY A 149 -6.26 1.52 -13.56
C GLY A 149 -6.90 2.52 -12.60
N ARG A 150 -6.89 3.79 -13.00
CA ARG A 150 -7.39 4.89 -12.19
C ARG A 150 -8.87 4.77 -11.87
N PHE A 151 -9.25 5.31 -10.73
CA PHE A 151 -10.65 5.43 -10.33
C PHE A 151 -11.39 6.47 -11.19
N SER A 152 -12.72 6.33 -11.26
CA SER A 152 -13.57 7.39 -11.80
C SER A 152 -13.54 8.60 -10.86
N SER A 153 -13.47 9.81 -11.43
CA SER A 153 -13.58 11.05 -10.66
C SER A 153 -14.98 11.29 -10.08
N ALA A 154 -15.94 10.43 -10.40
CA ALA A 154 -17.29 10.46 -9.81
C ALA A 154 -17.37 9.70 -8.47
N LEU A 155 -16.33 8.94 -8.12
CA LEU A 155 -16.23 8.24 -6.83
C LEU A 155 -15.67 9.17 -5.75
N ASP A 156 -15.93 8.83 -4.50
CA ASP A 156 -15.31 9.50 -3.37
C ASP A 156 -13.78 9.42 -3.46
N ALA A 157 -13.12 10.42 -2.90
CA ALA A 157 -11.67 10.54 -2.96
C ALA A 157 -10.99 9.36 -2.24
N VAL A 158 -10.07 8.71 -2.94
CA VAL A 158 -9.17 7.69 -2.38
C VAL A 158 -7.76 8.19 -2.58
N TRP A 159 -7.03 8.32 -1.48
CA TRP A 159 -5.64 8.74 -1.49
C TRP A 159 -4.72 7.53 -1.58
N ILE A 160 -3.66 7.67 -2.36
CA ILE A 160 -2.63 6.66 -2.58
C ILE A 160 -1.24 7.31 -2.48
N PRO A 161 -0.20 6.60 -2.05
CA PRO A 161 1.16 7.09 -2.21
C PRO A 161 1.45 7.44 -3.67
N SER A 162 2.32 8.39 -3.95
CA SER A 162 2.85 8.50 -5.31
C SER A 162 3.70 7.26 -5.63
N ALA A 163 3.83 6.90 -6.92
CA ALA A 163 4.57 5.69 -7.30
C ALA A 163 6.05 5.75 -6.84
N VAL A 164 6.63 6.95 -6.80
CA VAL A 164 7.99 7.18 -6.27
C VAL A 164 8.04 6.82 -4.78
N ARG A 165 7.12 7.37 -3.97
CA ARG A 165 7.08 7.09 -2.53
C ARG A 165 6.72 5.64 -2.21
N TYR A 166 5.84 5.05 -3.00
CA TYR A 166 5.55 3.62 -2.86
C TYR A 166 6.79 2.77 -3.14
N CYS A 167 7.55 3.07 -4.20
CA CYS A 167 8.80 2.38 -4.53
C CYS A 167 9.84 2.52 -3.42
N GLU A 168 10.06 3.74 -2.89
CA GLU A 168 10.98 3.98 -1.77
C GLU A 168 10.55 3.23 -0.51
N ALA A 169 9.26 3.20 -0.21
CA ALA A 169 8.72 2.44 0.92
C ALA A 169 8.98 0.92 0.76
N LEU A 170 8.81 0.38 -0.46
CA LEU A 170 9.13 -1.04 -0.73
C LEU A 170 10.62 -1.33 -0.53
N ILE A 171 11.52 -0.43 -0.94
CA ILE A 171 12.97 -0.57 -0.72
C ILE A 171 13.29 -0.55 0.79
N LEU A 172 12.67 0.37 1.53
CA LEU A 172 12.83 0.45 2.99
C LEU A 172 12.30 -0.80 3.69
N LEU A 173 11.15 -1.32 3.27
CA LEU A 173 10.56 -2.56 3.79
C LEU A 173 11.46 -3.77 3.48
N LEU A 174 12.03 -3.83 2.28
CA LEU A 174 13.02 -4.85 1.94
C LEU A 174 14.26 -4.74 2.82
N CYS A 175 14.79 -3.52 3.03
CA CYS A 175 15.93 -3.29 3.92
C CYS A 175 15.63 -3.72 5.37
N ARG A 176 14.45 -3.45 5.89
CA ARG A 176 14.03 -3.83 7.24
C ARG A 176 13.87 -5.35 7.39
N ASP A 177 13.24 -5.96 6.41
CA ASP A 177 12.83 -7.37 6.46
C ASP A 177 13.84 -8.32 5.77
N TYR A 178 15.02 -7.85 5.42
CA TYR A 178 16.08 -8.65 4.79
C TYR A 178 16.45 -9.86 5.63
N GLY A 179 16.54 -11.04 5.01
CA GLY A 179 16.75 -12.31 5.69
C GLY A 179 15.51 -12.86 6.40
N SER A 180 14.37 -12.17 6.33
CA SER A 180 13.09 -12.67 6.84
C SER A 180 12.30 -13.42 5.77
N PRO A 181 11.22 -14.14 6.15
CA PRO A 181 10.33 -14.79 5.18
C PRO A 181 9.60 -13.83 4.22
N TYR A 182 9.69 -12.51 4.44
CA TYR A 182 9.01 -11.48 3.64
C TYR A 182 9.91 -10.80 2.61
N GLU A 183 11.20 -11.12 2.59
CA GLU A 183 12.17 -10.55 1.64
C GLU A 183 11.69 -10.73 0.20
N ASP A 184 11.38 -11.97 -0.18
CA ASP A 184 10.92 -12.28 -1.54
C ASP A 184 9.65 -11.51 -1.93
N TYR A 185 8.76 -11.28 -0.99
CA TYR A 185 7.54 -10.50 -1.23
C TYR A 185 7.86 -9.07 -1.68
N TRP A 186 8.76 -8.40 -0.96
CA TRP A 186 9.14 -7.03 -1.30
C TRP A 186 9.91 -6.95 -2.63
N VAL A 187 10.78 -7.93 -2.90
CA VAL A 187 11.48 -8.03 -4.19
C VAL A 187 10.49 -8.19 -5.34
N VAL A 188 9.47 -9.03 -5.19
CA VAL A 188 8.43 -9.22 -6.21
C VAL A 188 7.67 -7.92 -6.48
N LEU A 189 7.25 -7.19 -5.44
CA LEU A 189 6.56 -5.91 -5.63
C LEU A 189 7.45 -4.86 -6.32
N LEU A 190 8.74 -4.79 -5.95
CA LEU A 190 9.71 -3.91 -6.63
C LEU A 190 9.91 -4.30 -8.09
N THR A 191 9.93 -5.59 -8.40
CA THR A 191 10.01 -6.07 -9.78
C THR A 191 8.79 -5.64 -10.59
N TYR A 192 7.59 -5.66 -10.00
CA TYR A 192 6.39 -5.12 -10.66
C TYR A 192 6.50 -3.61 -10.90
N MET A 193 7.05 -2.83 -9.95
CA MET A 193 7.27 -1.41 -10.16
C MET A 193 8.23 -1.15 -11.32
N LEU A 194 9.31 -1.91 -11.42
CA LEU A 194 10.27 -1.84 -12.53
C LEU A 194 9.63 -2.23 -13.86
N GLU A 195 8.90 -3.33 -13.91
CA GLU A 195 8.35 -3.87 -15.18
C GLU A 195 7.22 -2.99 -15.75
N PHE A 196 6.37 -2.44 -14.88
CA PHE A 196 5.13 -1.79 -15.33
C PHE A 196 5.15 -0.26 -15.24
N LEU A 197 5.97 0.33 -14.37
CA LEU A 197 5.95 1.76 -14.09
C LEU A 197 7.25 2.50 -14.43
N ASP A 198 8.40 1.84 -14.34
CA ASP A 198 9.68 2.53 -14.57
C ASP A 198 9.76 3.13 -15.98
N GLY A 199 10.27 4.36 -16.07
CA GLY A 199 10.30 5.12 -17.32
C GLY A 199 8.95 5.74 -17.73
N THR A 200 7.92 5.68 -16.90
CA THR A 200 6.64 6.38 -17.11
C THR A 200 6.59 7.72 -16.36
N GLU A 201 5.54 8.51 -16.61
CA GLU A 201 5.29 9.76 -15.85
C GLU A 201 5.09 9.52 -14.34
N LEU A 202 4.70 8.29 -13.95
CA LEU A 202 4.46 7.93 -12.55
C LEU A 202 5.74 7.63 -11.80
N LEU A 203 6.69 6.94 -12.44
CA LEU A 203 7.92 6.48 -11.83
C LEU A 203 9.09 6.63 -12.81
N ASP A 204 10.04 7.46 -12.42
CA ASP A 204 11.36 7.55 -13.00
C ASP A 204 12.37 7.25 -11.89
N GLY A 205 13.24 6.26 -12.09
CA GLY A 205 14.25 5.88 -11.10
C GLY A 205 15.16 7.05 -10.67
N ASP A 206 15.29 8.08 -11.49
CA ASP A 206 16.06 9.29 -11.15
C ASP A 206 15.32 10.23 -10.19
N ARG A 207 14.01 10.02 -9.96
CA ARG A 207 13.21 10.76 -8.97
C ARG A 207 13.25 10.14 -7.57
N LEU A 208 13.73 8.91 -7.43
CA LEU A 208 13.98 8.31 -6.13
C LEU A 208 15.05 9.08 -5.37
N GLY A 209 15.06 9.01 -4.05
CA GLY A 209 16.14 9.52 -3.21
C GLY A 209 17.51 8.98 -3.66
N GLU A 210 18.54 9.82 -3.59
CA GLU A 210 19.87 9.47 -4.11
C GLU A 210 20.42 8.16 -3.53
N GLU A 211 20.09 7.88 -2.27
CA GLU A 211 20.49 6.68 -1.55
C GLU A 211 19.87 5.39 -2.11
N TYR A 212 18.66 5.47 -2.68
CA TYR A 212 17.94 4.29 -3.19
C TYR A 212 18.34 3.93 -4.64
N ARG A 213 18.81 4.92 -5.43
CA ARG A 213 19.07 4.76 -6.87
C ARG A 213 20.07 3.66 -7.20
N PRO A 214 21.21 3.48 -6.47
CA PRO A 214 22.17 2.40 -6.79
C PRO A 214 21.56 1.02 -6.72
N PHE A 215 20.78 0.73 -5.67
CA PHE A 215 20.08 -0.53 -5.52
C PHE A 215 18.99 -0.70 -6.59
N TYR A 216 18.16 0.32 -6.79
CA TYR A 216 17.05 0.28 -7.75
C TYR A 216 17.54 0.01 -9.17
N ARG A 217 18.60 0.69 -9.61
CA ARG A 217 19.21 0.48 -10.93
C ARG A 217 19.80 -0.93 -11.07
N ALA A 218 20.49 -1.42 -10.04
CA ALA A 218 21.06 -2.76 -10.03
C ALA A 218 19.98 -3.84 -10.12
N LEU A 219 18.86 -3.65 -9.41
CA LEU A 219 17.69 -4.52 -9.49
C LEU A 219 17.11 -4.55 -10.92
N GLY A 220 16.90 -3.36 -11.54
CA GLY A 220 16.36 -3.25 -12.90
C GLY A 220 17.26 -3.83 -13.98
N GLN A 221 18.58 -3.86 -13.74
CA GLN A 221 19.57 -4.43 -14.66
C GLN A 221 19.87 -5.92 -14.40
N ALA A 222 19.23 -6.52 -13.40
CA ALA A 222 19.56 -7.85 -12.88
C ALA A 222 21.07 -8.00 -12.58
N ASP A 223 21.70 -6.92 -12.05
CA ASP A 223 23.12 -6.91 -11.74
C ASP A 223 23.43 -7.89 -10.60
N PRO A 224 24.38 -8.82 -10.76
CA PRO A 224 24.81 -9.72 -9.67
C PRO A 224 25.25 -8.99 -8.38
N LYS A 225 25.60 -7.70 -8.46
CA LYS A 225 25.97 -6.86 -7.31
C LYS A 225 24.77 -6.22 -6.60
N MET A 226 23.53 -6.52 -7.02
CA MET A 226 22.32 -5.95 -6.43
C MET A 226 22.31 -6.07 -4.91
N TYR A 227 22.62 -7.24 -4.38
CA TYR A 227 22.68 -7.47 -2.92
C TYR A 227 23.81 -6.69 -2.23
N THR A 228 24.92 -6.43 -2.93
CA THR A 228 26.00 -5.55 -2.39
C THR A 228 25.50 -4.11 -2.22
N HIS A 229 24.71 -3.62 -3.18
CA HIS A 229 24.09 -2.30 -3.08
C HIS A 229 23.01 -2.27 -1.98
N LEU A 230 22.23 -3.33 -1.84
CA LEU A 230 21.23 -3.46 -0.77
C LEU A 230 21.88 -3.46 0.62
N ASP A 231 22.97 -4.21 0.80
CA ASP A 231 23.70 -4.26 2.07
C ASP A 231 24.31 -2.91 2.45
N ALA A 232 24.91 -2.19 1.48
CA ALA A 232 25.44 -0.85 1.70
C ALA A 232 24.31 0.12 2.13
N LEU A 233 23.18 0.12 1.41
CA LEU A 233 22.02 0.94 1.74
C LEU A 233 21.50 0.64 3.15
N ARG A 234 21.34 -0.64 3.52
CA ARG A 234 20.88 -1.06 4.86
C ARG A 234 21.81 -0.55 5.96
N GLN A 235 23.14 -0.63 5.75
CA GLN A 235 24.10 -0.13 6.71
C GLN A 235 23.99 1.39 6.91
N ASP A 236 23.81 2.13 5.84
CA ASP A 236 23.68 3.59 5.90
C ASP A 236 22.37 4.02 6.54
N LEU A 237 21.25 3.40 6.18
CA LEU A 237 19.94 3.63 6.79
C LEU A 237 19.93 3.27 8.29
N SER A 238 20.61 2.18 8.67
CA SER A 238 20.75 1.77 10.08
C SER A 238 21.58 2.78 10.88
N LYS A 239 22.69 3.26 10.35
CA LYS A 239 23.52 4.30 10.98
C LYS A 239 22.75 5.62 11.13
N GLY A 240 21.93 5.95 10.15
CA GLY A 240 21.08 7.15 10.16
C GLY A 240 19.84 7.03 11.08
N GLY A 241 19.58 5.87 11.67
CA GLY A 241 18.39 5.63 12.50
C GLY A 241 17.07 5.68 11.70
N ILE A 242 17.14 5.47 10.39
CA ILE A 242 15.97 5.55 9.49
C ILE A 242 15.19 4.25 9.48
N LEU A 243 15.86 3.09 9.65
CA LEU A 243 15.16 1.80 9.62
C LEU A 243 14.29 1.63 10.87
N SER A 244 13.00 1.46 10.65
CA SER A 244 12.05 1.09 11.69
C SER A 244 12.39 -0.29 12.26
N VAL A 245 12.23 -0.44 13.56
CA VAL A 245 12.30 -1.77 14.21
C VAL A 245 10.96 -2.47 13.99
N ARG A 246 11.01 -3.71 13.50
CA ARG A 246 9.79 -4.48 13.34
C ARG A 246 9.16 -4.72 14.70
N PRO A 247 7.86 -4.41 14.91
CA PRO A 247 7.16 -4.85 16.10
C PRO A 247 7.17 -6.37 16.15
N GLY A 248 7.58 -6.95 17.29
CA GLY A 248 7.65 -8.38 17.53
C GLY A 248 6.28 -9.06 17.56
#